data_db41bde813a7690f7a84dfcc94e77d9a
#
_entry.id   db41bde813a7690f7a84dfcc94e77d9a
#
_cell.length_a   1.000
_cell.length_b   1.000
_cell.length_c   1.000
_cell.angle_alpha   90.00
_cell.angle_beta   90.00
_cell.angle_gamma   90.00
#
_symmetry.space_group_name_H-M   'P 1'
#
loop_
_entity.id
_entity.type
_entity.pdbx_description
1 polymer ?
#
loop_
_entity_poly.entity_id
_entity_poly.type
_entity_poly.pdbx_seq_one_letter_code
_entity_poly.pdbx_strand_id
1 'polypeptide(L)'
;NNGITKKPIKVLGYGNCRGIDLKRFDRTPEVMEQAGRLRKEGVCTFIAVGRIVGDKGINELVEAFVKLNRENADTRLILVGGYEEKLDPLKPETLSLIKNNDAIESVGSQSDVRPWFAASDVAVLASYREGFPNVVIEAGAMGLPQVVTDINGANEIIVEGVNGTIVPSKDANALYDAMKRMLDAGYRDILAKNARKWIASRYEQGFVHKCLYDFYDTCL
;
A
#
# COMPACT_ATOMS: atom_id res chain seq x y z
N ASN A 1 8.96 -26.77 -3.82
CA ASN A 1 8.78 -27.79 -2.79
C ASN A 1 10.16 -28.23 -2.31
N ASN A 2 10.72 -27.52 -1.32
CA ASN A 2 12.10 -27.73 -0.85
C ASN A 2 12.28 -29.02 -0.01
N GLY A 3 11.53 -30.08 -0.29
CA GLY A 3 11.64 -31.37 0.39
C GLY A 3 11.04 -31.41 1.82
N ILE A 4 10.36 -30.36 2.25
CA ILE A 4 9.77 -30.26 3.61
C ILE A 4 8.59 -31.22 3.77
N THR A 5 7.86 -31.50 2.68
CA THR A 5 6.74 -32.45 2.69
C THR A 5 6.60 -33.18 1.35
N LYS A 6 6.18 -34.45 1.42
CA LYS A 6 5.76 -35.25 0.25
C LYS A 6 4.28 -35.09 -0.09
N LYS A 7 3.52 -34.40 0.79
CA LYS A 7 2.09 -34.15 0.57
C LYS A 7 1.92 -33.06 -0.48
N PRO A 8 0.85 -33.10 -1.29
CA PRO A 8 0.53 -32.03 -2.23
C PRO A 8 0.31 -30.71 -1.48
N ILE A 9 0.90 -29.64 -2.00
CA ILE A 9 0.70 -28.28 -1.47
C ILE A 9 -0.21 -27.56 -2.46
N LYS A 10 -1.28 -26.92 -1.94
CA LYS A 10 -2.25 -26.16 -2.73
C LYS A 10 -2.37 -24.77 -2.16
N VAL A 11 -2.35 -23.76 -3.04
CA VAL A 11 -2.71 -22.38 -2.68
C VAL A 11 -4.24 -22.30 -2.68
N LEU A 12 -4.82 -21.78 -1.60
CA LEU A 12 -6.27 -21.61 -1.48
C LEU A 12 -6.64 -20.19 -1.93
N GLY A 13 -7.67 -20.09 -2.75
CA GLY A 13 -8.10 -18.83 -3.33
C GLY A 13 -6.94 -18.12 -4.05
N TYR A 14 -6.66 -16.88 -3.64
CA TYR A 14 -5.58 -16.04 -4.16
C TYR A 14 -4.42 -15.87 -3.14
N GLY A 15 -4.21 -16.86 -2.26
CA GLY A 15 -3.04 -16.88 -1.36
C GLY A 15 -3.19 -16.12 -0.04
N ASN A 16 -4.21 -15.31 0.13
CA ASN A 16 -4.50 -14.65 1.39
C ASN A 16 -5.37 -15.55 2.30
N CYS A 17 -4.98 -15.69 3.57
CA CYS A 17 -5.71 -16.52 4.53
C CYS A 17 -6.68 -15.74 5.44
N ARG A 18 -6.60 -14.40 5.47
CA ARG A 18 -7.39 -13.56 6.36
C ARG A 18 -8.61 -12.95 5.68
N GLY A 19 -8.47 -12.58 4.41
CA GLY A 19 -9.44 -11.76 3.71
C GLY A 19 -9.51 -10.33 4.23
N ILE A 20 -10.38 -9.54 3.62
CA ILE A 20 -10.67 -8.17 4.02
C ILE A 20 -12.16 -7.99 4.28
N ASP A 21 -12.50 -7.37 5.40
CA ASP A 21 -13.87 -6.93 5.68
C ASP A 21 -14.18 -5.64 4.90
N LEU A 22 -14.89 -5.78 3.79
CA LEU A 22 -15.25 -4.67 2.92
C LEU A 22 -16.29 -3.72 3.53
N LYS A 23 -17.00 -4.12 4.60
CA LYS A 23 -17.90 -3.23 5.34
C LYS A 23 -17.09 -2.31 6.25
N ARG A 24 -16.03 -2.86 6.87
CA ARG A 24 -15.10 -2.07 7.67
C ARG A 24 -14.24 -1.15 6.79
N PHE A 25 -13.60 -1.69 5.75
CA PHE A 25 -12.76 -0.92 4.81
C PHE A 25 -13.62 -0.31 3.72
N ASP A 26 -14.40 0.71 4.13
CA ASP A 26 -15.29 1.49 3.28
C ASP A 26 -15.21 2.98 3.60
N ARG A 27 -15.63 3.80 2.65
CA ARG A 27 -15.72 5.27 2.75
C ARG A 27 -17.05 5.64 3.39
N THR A 28 -17.26 5.22 4.65
CA THR A 28 -18.46 5.58 5.43
C THR A 28 -18.51 7.08 5.70
N PRO A 29 -19.69 7.66 6.02
CA PRO A 29 -19.79 9.08 6.36
C PRO A 29 -18.78 9.52 7.44
N GLU A 30 -18.58 8.73 8.48
CA GLU A 30 -17.65 9.01 9.58
C GLU A 30 -16.19 9.01 9.10
N VAL A 31 -15.82 8.05 8.25
CA VAL A 31 -14.48 7.98 7.65
C VAL A 31 -14.25 9.19 6.74
N MET A 32 -15.25 9.56 5.94
CA MET A 32 -15.14 10.69 5.02
C MET A 32 -15.11 12.05 5.74
N GLU A 33 -15.83 12.20 6.85
CA GLU A 33 -15.73 13.40 7.69
C GLU A 33 -14.31 13.58 8.25
N GLN A 34 -13.73 12.50 8.78
CA GLN A 34 -12.35 12.54 9.28
C GLN A 34 -11.34 12.78 8.15
N ALA A 35 -11.53 12.11 7.02
CA ALA A 35 -10.69 12.30 5.83
C ALA A 35 -10.73 13.74 5.31
N GLY A 36 -11.89 14.41 5.35
CA GLY A 36 -12.05 15.82 4.95
C GLY A 36 -11.18 16.76 5.79
N ARG A 37 -10.94 16.44 7.06
CA ARG A 37 -10.05 17.22 7.94
C ARG A 37 -8.57 17.01 7.66
N LEU A 38 -8.23 15.87 7.05
CA LEU A 38 -6.85 15.45 6.74
C LEU A 38 -6.44 15.81 5.31
N ARG A 39 -7.43 15.93 4.41
CA ARG A 39 -7.19 16.17 2.98
C ARG A 39 -6.70 17.60 2.77
N LYS A 40 -5.72 17.76 1.88
CA LYS A 40 -5.27 19.06 1.37
C LYS A 40 -5.79 19.20 -0.07
N GLU A 41 -6.66 20.18 -0.32
CA GLU A 41 -7.21 20.43 -1.65
C GLU A 41 -6.12 20.89 -2.63
N GLY A 42 -6.20 20.41 -3.88
CA GLY A 42 -5.22 20.74 -4.91
C GLY A 42 -3.90 20.00 -4.80
N VAL A 43 -3.69 19.18 -3.76
CA VAL A 43 -2.43 18.48 -3.49
C VAL A 43 -2.60 17.00 -3.75
N CYS A 44 -1.73 16.41 -4.60
CA CYS A 44 -1.67 14.97 -4.80
C CYS A 44 -0.99 14.30 -3.61
N THR A 45 -1.74 13.54 -2.84
CA THR A 45 -1.28 12.92 -1.59
C THR A 45 -0.93 11.44 -1.79
N PHE A 46 0.33 11.10 -1.57
CA PHE A 46 0.83 9.73 -1.46
C PHE A 46 0.80 9.28 -0.01
N ILE A 47 0.51 8.00 0.23
CA ILE A 47 0.50 7.42 1.58
C ILE A 47 1.26 6.11 1.62
N ALA A 48 2.12 5.95 2.63
CA ALA A 48 2.73 4.68 2.99
C ALA A 48 2.33 4.29 4.42
N VAL A 49 1.84 3.07 4.60
CA VAL A 49 1.37 2.56 5.89
C VAL A 49 2.14 1.31 6.26
N GLY A 50 2.78 1.33 7.42
CA GLY A 50 3.60 0.24 7.95
C GLY A 50 4.68 0.76 8.89
N ARG A 51 5.53 -0.13 9.38
CA ARG A 51 6.69 0.28 10.18
C ARG A 51 7.60 1.21 9.37
N ILE A 52 8.12 2.23 10.01
CA ILE A 52 9.03 3.20 9.36
C ILE A 52 10.47 2.71 9.56
N VAL A 53 10.90 1.81 8.68
CA VAL A 53 12.19 1.09 8.73
C VAL A 53 12.80 0.92 7.35
N GLY A 54 14.07 0.49 7.29
CA GLY A 54 14.82 0.34 6.05
C GLY A 54 14.24 -0.71 5.10
N ASP A 55 13.87 -1.90 5.60
CA ASP A 55 13.35 -3.01 4.79
C ASP A 55 11.95 -2.74 4.19
N LYS A 56 11.27 -1.70 4.69
CA LYS A 56 10.05 -1.17 4.09
C LYS A 56 10.32 -0.19 2.94
N GLY A 57 11.58 0.01 2.56
CA GLY A 57 11.98 0.85 1.45
C GLY A 57 11.68 2.34 1.66
N ILE A 58 11.57 2.77 2.94
CA ILE A 58 11.26 4.16 3.27
C ILE A 58 12.38 5.10 2.82
N ASN A 59 13.63 4.62 2.80
CA ASN A 59 14.75 5.43 2.30
C ASN A 59 14.55 5.79 0.83
N GLU A 60 14.24 4.81 -0.01
CA GLU A 60 14.01 4.99 -1.45
C GLU A 60 12.74 5.77 -1.73
N LEU A 61 11.68 5.53 -0.94
CA LEU A 61 10.42 6.28 -1.06
C LEU A 61 10.62 7.76 -0.77
N VAL A 62 11.33 8.11 0.31
CA VAL A 62 11.59 9.50 0.69
C VAL A 62 12.49 10.17 -0.35
N GLU A 63 13.53 9.49 -0.84
CA GLU A 63 14.40 9.99 -1.91
C GLU A 63 13.59 10.29 -3.18
N ALA A 64 12.78 9.34 -3.63
CA ALA A 64 11.90 9.47 -4.79
C ALA A 64 10.90 10.63 -4.62
N PHE A 65 10.26 10.72 -3.45
CA PHE A 65 9.28 11.76 -3.14
C PHE A 65 9.92 13.16 -3.10
N VAL A 66 11.07 13.31 -2.46
CA VAL A 66 11.75 14.62 -2.39
C VAL A 66 12.13 15.12 -3.79
N LYS A 67 12.59 14.22 -4.67
CA LYS A 67 12.83 14.55 -6.09
C LYS A 67 11.54 14.99 -6.79
N LEU A 68 10.44 14.25 -6.58
CA LEU A 68 9.12 14.56 -7.14
C LEU A 68 8.59 15.92 -6.65
N ASN A 69 8.66 16.16 -5.35
CA ASN A 69 8.14 17.37 -4.72
C ASN A 69 8.89 18.64 -5.13
N ARG A 70 10.19 18.53 -5.41
CA ARG A 70 10.99 19.66 -5.97
C ARG A 70 10.50 20.10 -7.36
N GLU A 71 10.01 19.16 -8.16
CA GLU A 71 9.49 19.43 -9.51
C GLU A 71 7.99 19.77 -9.48
N ASN A 72 7.26 19.29 -8.48
CA ASN A 72 5.79 19.38 -8.35
C ASN A 72 5.43 19.70 -6.88
N ALA A 73 5.41 20.99 -6.55
CA ALA A 73 5.20 21.45 -5.17
C ALA A 73 3.83 21.02 -4.58
N ASP A 74 2.82 20.82 -5.43
CA ASP A 74 1.48 20.39 -5.02
C ASP A 74 1.43 18.85 -4.81
N THR A 75 2.42 18.32 -4.09
CA THR A 75 2.50 16.92 -3.70
C THR A 75 2.74 16.79 -2.20
N ARG A 76 2.24 15.70 -1.58
CA ARG A 76 2.39 15.38 -0.16
C ARG A 76 2.66 13.90 0.02
N LEU A 77 3.50 13.56 1.00
CA LEU A 77 3.72 12.18 1.43
C LEU A 77 3.30 12.03 2.90
N ILE A 78 2.40 11.10 3.17
CA ILE A 78 2.00 10.71 4.53
C ILE A 78 2.66 9.38 4.86
N LEU A 79 3.40 9.34 5.98
CA LEU A 79 3.99 8.14 6.55
C LEU A 79 3.21 7.76 7.81
N VAL A 80 2.50 6.62 7.77
CA VAL A 80 1.69 6.12 8.89
C VAL A 80 2.37 4.90 9.48
N GLY A 81 2.87 5.02 10.69
CA GLY A 81 3.52 3.93 11.43
C GLY A 81 4.55 4.37 12.43
N GLY A 82 5.02 3.44 13.24
CA GLY A 82 6.08 3.69 14.21
C GLY A 82 7.48 3.49 13.62
N TYR A 83 8.44 4.24 14.14
CA TYR A 83 9.87 4.03 13.88
C TYR A 83 10.39 2.88 14.74
N GLU A 84 11.27 2.05 14.18
CA GLU A 84 12.00 0.99 14.90
C GLU A 84 13.51 1.21 14.78
N GLU A 85 14.04 2.06 15.65
CA GLU A 85 15.44 2.49 15.60
C GLU A 85 16.45 1.39 15.90
N LYS A 86 16.05 0.30 16.58
CA LYS A 86 16.96 -0.73 17.05
C LYS A 86 17.21 -1.86 16.06
N LEU A 87 16.20 -2.21 15.23
CA LEU A 87 16.27 -3.40 14.38
C LEU A 87 16.68 -3.06 12.94
N ASP A 88 16.14 -1.99 12.39
CA ASP A 88 16.39 -1.60 11.00
C ASP A 88 16.12 -0.09 10.83
N PRO A 89 17.00 0.77 11.38
CA PRO A 89 16.82 2.21 11.36
C PRO A 89 16.89 2.77 9.94
N LEU A 90 16.21 3.88 9.71
CA LEU A 90 16.39 4.68 8.51
C LEU A 90 17.80 5.31 8.48
N LYS A 91 18.26 5.61 7.28
CA LYS A 91 19.49 6.39 7.08
C LYS A 91 19.35 7.79 7.71
N PRO A 92 20.42 8.34 8.32
CA PRO A 92 20.39 9.69 8.90
C PRO A 92 19.93 10.76 7.90
N GLU A 93 20.33 10.62 6.63
CA GLU A 93 19.95 11.52 5.54
C GLU A 93 18.44 11.48 5.30
N THR A 94 17.84 10.29 5.34
CA THR A 94 16.39 10.10 5.18
C THR A 94 15.62 10.75 6.34
N LEU A 95 16.09 10.55 7.58
CA LEU A 95 15.50 11.20 8.76
C LEU A 95 15.58 12.72 8.66
N SER A 96 16.70 13.26 8.17
CA SER A 96 16.86 14.69 7.91
C SER A 96 15.90 15.20 6.85
N LEU A 97 15.73 14.45 5.74
CA LEU A 97 14.78 14.81 4.68
C LEU A 97 13.34 14.81 5.19
N ILE A 98 12.93 13.83 5.99
CA ILE A 98 11.60 13.77 6.58
C ILE A 98 11.37 14.99 7.51
N LYS A 99 12.35 15.30 8.33
CA LYS A 99 12.24 16.40 9.31
C LYS A 99 12.19 17.80 8.67
N ASN A 100 12.91 17.99 7.56
CA ASN A 100 13.12 19.31 6.95
C ASN A 100 12.27 19.55 5.68
N ASN A 101 11.34 18.66 5.36
CA ASN A 101 10.43 18.82 4.22
C ASN A 101 8.98 18.84 4.70
N ASP A 102 8.34 20.00 4.68
CA ASP A 102 6.97 20.21 5.14
C ASP A 102 5.91 19.44 4.32
N ALA A 103 6.28 18.92 3.14
CA ALA A 103 5.43 18.04 2.33
C ALA A 103 5.46 16.58 2.78
N ILE A 104 6.35 16.19 3.70
CA ILE A 104 6.42 14.86 4.30
C ILE A 104 5.86 14.90 5.72
N GLU A 105 4.78 14.20 5.97
CA GLU A 105 4.13 14.14 7.26
C GLU A 105 4.21 12.75 7.85
N SER A 106 4.94 12.59 8.96
CA SER A 106 4.99 11.34 9.72
C SER A 106 4.03 11.44 10.90
N VAL A 107 2.93 10.66 10.83
CA VAL A 107 1.81 10.77 11.77
C VAL A 107 1.84 9.73 12.89
N GLY A 108 2.91 8.91 12.94
CA GLY A 108 3.02 7.83 13.91
C GLY A 108 2.03 6.70 13.67
N SER A 109 1.93 5.79 14.63
CA SER A 109 0.99 4.67 14.56
C SER A 109 -0.44 5.14 14.77
N GLN A 110 -1.35 4.73 13.89
CA GLN A 110 -2.77 5.07 13.94
C GLN A 110 -3.60 3.83 14.25
N SER A 111 -4.59 3.96 15.12
CA SER A 111 -5.54 2.89 15.45
C SER A 111 -6.52 2.62 14.31
N ASP A 112 -6.81 3.64 13.51
CA ASP A 112 -7.63 3.55 12.30
C ASP A 112 -6.93 4.23 11.13
N VAL A 113 -6.57 3.46 10.13
CA VAL A 113 -5.87 3.95 8.93
C VAL A 113 -6.83 4.37 7.80
N ARG A 114 -8.12 4.05 7.93
CA ARG A 114 -9.12 4.31 6.87
C ARG A 114 -9.30 5.79 6.53
N PRO A 115 -9.36 6.72 7.50
CA PRO A 115 -9.43 8.15 7.19
C PRO A 115 -8.19 8.65 6.45
N TRP A 116 -7.00 8.11 6.75
CA TRP A 116 -5.75 8.44 6.10
C TRP A 116 -5.72 7.95 4.65
N PHE A 117 -6.17 6.71 4.40
CA PHE A 117 -6.37 6.23 3.03
C PHE A 117 -7.40 7.07 2.28
N ALA A 118 -8.56 7.37 2.90
CA ALA A 118 -9.61 8.14 2.25
C ALA A 118 -9.20 9.60 1.94
N ALA A 119 -8.25 10.16 2.70
CA ALA A 119 -7.66 11.48 2.47
C ALA A 119 -6.55 11.50 1.42
N SER A 120 -6.09 10.32 0.97
CA SER A 120 -4.96 10.17 0.04
C SER A 120 -5.43 9.84 -1.37
N ASP A 121 -4.55 10.02 -2.35
CA ASP A 121 -4.80 9.78 -3.78
C ASP A 121 -4.11 8.52 -4.29
N VAL A 122 -2.94 8.15 -3.73
CA VAL A 122 -2.14 6.99 -4.14
C VAL A 122 -1.52 6.33 -2.92
N ALA A 123 -1.64 5.00 -2.80
CA ALA A 123 -0.88 4.26 -1.80
C ALA A 123 0.44 3.75 -2.38
N VAL A 124 1.50 3.73 -1.56
CA VAL A 124 2.83 3.27 -1.98
C VAL A 124 3.32 2.19 -1.02
N LEU A 125 3.74 1.04 -1.58
CA LEU A 125 4.47 0.00 -0.87
C LEU A 125 5.85 -0.16 -1.50
N ALA A 126 6.89 0.35 -0.84
CA ALA A 126 8.27 0.30 -1.31
C ALA A 126 9.08 -0.86 -0.73
N SER A 127 8.44 -1.78 0.00
CA SER A 127 9.09 -2.87 0.76
C SER A 127 10.05 -3.72 -0.09
N TYR A 128 11.10 -4.21 0.57
CA TYR A 128 12.04 -5.15 -0.07
C TYR A 128 11.55 -6.59 -0.04
N ARG A 129 10.67 -6.90 0.90
CA ARG A 129 10.08 -8.23 1.10
C ARG A 129 8.80 -8.14 1.92
N GLU A 130 7.84 -8.95 1.55
CA GLU A 130 6.61 -9.20 2.31
C GLU A 130 6.25 -10.69 2.23
N GLY A 131 5.49 -11.18 3.19
CA GLY A 131 4.81 -12.46 3.01
C GLY A 131 3.59 -12.29 2.11
N PHE A 132 2.59 -11.57 2.62
CA PHE A 132 1.41 -11.14 1.87
C PHE A 132 0.95 -9.79 2.44
N PRO A 133 1.14 -8.66 1.75
CA PRO A 133 0.98 -7.32 2.32
C PRO A 133 -0.50 -6.94 2.45
N ASN A 134 -1.08 -7.12 3.65
CA ASN A 134 -2.49 -6.74 3.90
C ASN A 134 -2.75 -5.26 3.63
N VAL A 135 -1.77 -4.40 3.84
CA VAL A 135 -1.87 -2.96 3.56
C VAL A 135 -2.23 -2.66 2.11
N VAL A 136 -1.75 -3.47 1.16
CA VAL A 136 -2.09 -3.36 -0.27
C VAL A 136 -3.57 -3.71 -0.50
N ILE A 137 -4.06 -4.75 0.19
CA ILE A 137 -5.48 -5.12 0.15
C ILE A 137 -6.34 -4.02 0.79
N GLU A 138 -5.92 -3.49 1.93
CA GLU A 138 -6.61 -2.42 2.67
C GLU A 138 -6.73 -1.14 1.84
N ALA A 139 -5.61 -0.68 1.25
CA ALA A 139 -5.59 0.50 0.39
C ALA A 139 -6.48 0.31 -0.86
N GLY A 140 -6.39 -0.87 -1.50
CA GLY A 140 -7.23 -1.19 -2.65
C GLY A 140 -8.72 -1.31 -2.30
N ALA A 141 -9.07 -1.85 -1.13
CA ALA A 141 -10.45 -1.86 -0.62
C ALA A 141 -10.98 -0.44 -0.40
N MET A 142 -10.13 0.50 0.03
CA MET A 142 -10.45 1.93 0.14
C MET A 142 -10.46 2.65 -1.22
N GLY A 143 -10.22 1.93 -2.33
CA GLY A 143 -10.31 2.46 -3.70
C GLY A 143 -9.08 3.22 -4.16
N LEU A 144 -7.93 3.05 -3.52
CA LEU A 144 -6.70 3.73 -3.92
C LEU A 144 -5.97 2.96 -5.03
N PRO A 145 -5.52 3.63 -6.09
CA PRO A 145 -4.49 3.10 -6.98
C PRO A 145 -3.17 3.02 -6.22
N GLN A 146 -2.30 2.10 -6.62
CA GLN A 146 -1.12 1.81 -5.84
C GLN A 146 0.15 1.77 -6.70
N VAL A 147 1.27 2.18 -6.09
CA VAL A 147 2.62 1.89 -6.56
C VAL A 147 3.22 0.88 -5.60
N VAL A 148 3.61 -0.30 -6.10
CA VAL A 148 4.18 -1.36 -5.28
C VAL A 148 5.49 -1.87 -5.86
N THR A 149 6.39 -2.32 -5.01
CA THR A 149 7.60 -3.01 -5.46
C THR A 149 7.28 -4.42 -5.95
N ASP A 150 8.07 -4.90 -6.94
CA ASP A 150 7.99 -6.26 -7.47
C ASP A 150 8.55 -7.27 -6.47
N ILE A 151 7.69 -7.64 -5.54
CA ILE A 151 7.98 -8.60 -4.46
C ILE A 151 6.82 -9.56 -4.29
N ASN A 152 7.09 -10.72 -3.70
CA ASN A 152 6.08 -11.73 -3.40
C ASN A 152 4.89 -11.12 -2.64
N GLY A 153 3.70 -11.54 -3.00
CA GLY A 153 2.45 -11.04 -2.45
C GLY A 153 2.01 -9.71 -3.04
N ALA A 154 2.88 -8.71 -3.19
CA ALA A 154 2.49 -7.41 -3.76
C ALA A 154 2.17 -7.53 -5.26
N ASN A 155 3.04 -8.19 -6.04
CA ASN A 155 2.85 -8.45 -7.47
C ASN A 155 1.76 -9.49 -7.78
N GLU A 156 1.23 -10.18 -6.77
CA GLU A 156 0.07 -11.07 -6.88
C GLU A 156 -1.25 -10.29 -6.69
N ILE A 157 -1.22 -9.19 -5.92
CA ILE A 157 -2.37 -8.35 -5.64
C ILE A 157 -2.54 -7.26 -6.71
N ILE A 158 -1.43 -6.64 -7.12
CA ILE A 158 -1.42 -5.55 -8.10
C ILE A 158 -1.17 -6.11 -9.50
N VAL A 159 -1.93 -5.61 -10.45
CA VAL A 159 -1.74 -5.86 -11.88
C VAL A 159 -1.41 -4.54 -12.55
N GLU A 160 -0.25 -4.51 -13.23
CA GLU A 160 0.25 -3.32 -13.92
C GLU A 160 -0.80 -2.71 -14.85
N GLY A 161 -1.07 -1.42 -14.69
CA GLY A 161 -2.02 -0.66 -15.51
C GLY A 161 -3.50 -0.96 -15.24
N VAL A 162 -3.84 -1.87 -14.30
CA VAL A 162 -5.22 -2.23 -13.97
C VAL A 162 -5.66 -1.58 -12.65
N ASN A 163 -4.95 -1.84 -11.57
CA ASN A 163 -5.23 -1.31 -10.24
C ASN A 163 -4.00 -0.69 -9.55
N GLY A 164 -2.87 -0.62 -10.25
CA GLY A 164 -1.64 -0.01 -9.78
C GLY A 164 -0.49 -0.15 -10.78
N THR A 165 0.70 0.18 -10.29
CA THR A 165 1.97 0.10 -11.02
C THR A 165 2.98 -0.67 -10.19
N ILE A 166 3.76 -1.54 -10.85
CA ILE A 166 4.77 -2.39 -10.22
C ILE A 166 6.16 -1.86 -10.59
N VAL A 167 7.04 -1.68 -9.62
CA VAL A 167 8.40 -1.17 -9.82
C VAL A 167 9.44 -2.10 -9.19
N PRO A 168 10.69 -2.13 -9.67
CA PRO A 168 11.77 -2.87 -9.01
C PRO A 168 11.95 -2.42 -7.56
N SER A 169 12.25 -3.38 -6.67
CA SER A 169 12.57 -3.02 -5.28
C SER A 169 13.96 -2.39 -5.17
N LYS A 170 14.16 -1.50 -4.19
CA LYS A 170 15.41 -0.76 -3.95
C LYS A 170 15.79 0.20 -5.09
N ASP A 171 14.82 0.65 -5.86
CA ASP A 171 15.03 1.57 -6.98
C ASP A 171 14.21 2.86 -6.77
N ALA A 172 14.87 3.88 -6.22
CA ALA A 172 14.27 5.19 -5.97
C ALA A 172 13.89 5.92 -7.27
N ASN A 173 14.61 5.67 -8.39
CA ASN A 173 14.27 6.28 -9.67
C ASN A 173 13.00 5.65 -10.27
N ALA A 174 12.88 4.33 -10.22
CA ALA A 174 11.66 3.66 -10.66
C ALA A 174 10.44 4.07 -9.81
N LEU A 175 10.60 4.22 -8.49
CA LEU A 175 9.57 4.78 -7.62
C LEU A 175 9.21 6.20 -8.01
N TYR A 176 10.19 7.07 -8.26
CA TYR A 176 9.97 8.45 -8.71
C TYR A 176 9.18 8.48 -10.02
N ASP A 177 9.57 7.70 -11.03
CA ASP A 177 8.91 7.69 -12.34
C ASP A 177 7.46 7.20 -12.22
N ALA A 178 7.21 6.15 -11.42
CA ALA A 178 5.86 5.66 -11.16
C ALA A 178 5.02 6.69 -10.39
N MET A 179 5.55 7.32 -9.35
CA MET A 179 4.85 8.36 -8.59
C MET A 179 4.58 9.59 -9.47
N LYS A 180 5.52 9.98 -10.34
CA LYS A 180 5.34 11.08 -11.30
C LYS A 180 4.21 10.78 -12.28
N ARG A 181 4.12 9.56 -12.79
CA ARG A 181 3.00 9.11 -13.64
C ARG A 181 1.65 9.18 -12.92
N MET A 182 1.63 8.96 -11.60
CA MET A 182 0.42 9.10 -10.78
C MET A 182 -0.04 10.55 -10.61
N LEU A 183 0.71 11.57 -11.01
CA LEU A 183 0.25 12.95 -11.01
C LEU A 183 -0.79 13.21 -12.10
N ASP A 184 -0.81 12.41 -13.16
CA ASP A 184 -1.89 12.44 -14.15
C ASP A 184 -3.19 11.92 -13.52
N ALA A 185 -4.16 12.82 -13.32
CA ALA A 185 -5.44 12.49 -12.72
C ALA A 185 -6.22 11.47 -13.55
N GLY A 186 -6.17 11.56 -14.88
CA GLY A 186 -6.85 10.62 -15.77
C GLY A 186 -6.29 9.20 -15.62
N TYR A 187 -4.97 9.06 -15.52
CA TYR A 187 -4.33 7.77 -15.27
C TYR A 187 -4.69 7.22 -13.88
N ARG A 188 -4.62 8.05 -12.83
CA ARG A 188 -5.05 7.64 -11.47
C ARG A 188 -6.48 7.15 -11.43
N ASP A 189 -7.40 7.88 -12.07
CA ASP A 189 -8.84 7.57 -12.07
C ASP A 189 -9.14 6.22 -12.73
N ILE A 190 -8.41 5.87 -13.81
CA ILE A 190 -8.53 4.56 -14.46
C ILE A 190 -8.19 3.44 -13.46
N LEU A 191 -7.06 3.57 -12.76
CA LEU A 191 -6.61 2.59 -11.78
C LEU A 191 -7.53 2.53 -10.56
N ALA A 192 -7.96 3.68 -10.04
CA ALA A 192 -8.84 3.79 -8.87
C ALA A 192 -10.20 3.12 -9.10
N LYS A 193 -10.79 3.29 -10.31
CA LYS A 193 -12.05 2.64 -10.68
C LYS A 193 -12.02 1.12 -10.55
N ASN A 194 -10.85 0.53 -10.75
CA ASN A 194 -10.65 -0.92 -10.69
C ASN A 194 -10.21 -1.40 -9.30
N ALA A 195 -9.53 -0.55 -8.49
CA ALA A 195 -8.86 -0.94 -7.27
C ALA A 195 -9.78 -1.73 -6.32
N ARG A 196 -10.93 -1.14 -5.90
CA ARG A 196 -11.85 -1.80 -4.98
C ARG A 196 -12.49 -3.07 -5.57
N LYS A 197 -12.90 -3.02 -6.83
CA LYS A 197 -13.53 -4.19 -7.49
C LYS A 197 -12.56 -5.37 -7.57
N TRP A 198 -11.30 -5.08 -7.85
CA TRP A 198 -10.25 -6.09 -7.94
C TRP A 198 -10.02 -6.78 -6.59
N ILE A 199 -9.93 -6.00 -5.52
CA ILE A 199 -9.78 -6.53 -4.17
C ILE A 199 -11.03 -7.32 -3.74
N ALA A 200 -12.22 -6.78 -3.94
CA ALA A 200 -13.47 -7.43 -3.56
C ALA A 200 -13.64 -8.81 -4.23
N SER A 201 -13.29 -8.93 -5.51
CA SER A 201 -13.45 -10.19 -6.26
C SER A 201 -12.48 -11.30 -5.83
N ARG A 202 -11.43 -11.00 -5.06
CA ARG A 202 -10.35 -11.95 -4.73
C ARG A 202 -10.10 -12.13 -3.25
N TYR A 203 -10.28 -11.07 -2.48
CA TYR A 203 -9.82 -10.99 -1.10
C TYR A 203 -10.93 -10.63 -0.11
N GLU A 204 -12.20 -10.55 -0.55
CA GLU A 204 -13.33 -10.40 0.36
C GLU A 204 -13.33 -11.57 1.36
N GLN A 205 -13.57 -11.26 2.63
CA GLN A 205 -13.39 -12.18 3.75
C GLN A 205 -14.26 -13.45 3.63
N GLY A 206 -15.53 -13.31 3.20
CA GLY A 206 -16.42 -14.46 3.01
C GLY A 206 -15.94 -15.40 1.91
N PHE A 207 -15.41 -14.85 0.81
CA PHE A 207 -14.81 -15.66 -0.25
C PHE A 207 -13.57 -16.42 0.25
N VAL A 208 -12.66 -15.73 0.97
CA VAL A 208 -11.44 -16.37 1.50
C VAL A 208 -11.77 -17.46 2.50
N HIS A 209 -12.70 -17.21 3.42
CA HIS A 209 -13.15 -18.20 4.39
C HIS A 209 -13.83 -19.40 3.70
N LYS A 210 -14.66 -19.14 2.68
CA LYS A 210 -15.26 -20.22 1.90
C LYS A 210 -14.19 -21.13 1.27
N CYS A 211 -13.15 -20.58 0.65
CA CYS A 211 -12.06 -21.38 0.09
C CYS A 211 -11.37 -22.25 1.17
N LEU A 212 -11.27 -21.76 2.39
CA LEU A 212 -10.67 -22.49 3.50
C LEU A 212 -11.59 -23.62 4.00
N TYR A 213 -12.88 -23.35 4.16
CA TYR A 213 -13.86 -24.38 4.58
C TYR A 213 -14.01 -25.47 3.52
N ASP A 214 -14.18 -25.10 2.25
CA ASP A 214 -14.24 -26.07 1.15
C ASP A 214 -13.00 -26.98 1.12
N PHE A 215 -11.82 -26.47 1.49
CA PHE A 215 -10.63 -27.29 1.60
C PHE A 215 -10.68 -28.26 2.78
N TYR A 216 -11.10 -27.81 3.95
CA TYR A 216 -11.24 -28.68 5.13
C TYR A 216 -12.21 -29.81 4.89
N ASP A 217 -13.35 -29.56 4.22
CA ASP A 217 -14.34 -30.58 3.87
C ASP A 217 -13.77 -31.64 2.94
N THR A 218 -12.73 -31.31 2.16
CA THR A 218 -12.03 -32.31 1.31
C THR A 218 -11.01 -33.15 2.08
N CYS A 219 -10.68 -32.78 3.31
CA CYS A 219 -9.70 -33.48 4.15
C CYS A 219 -10.35 -34.45 5.17
N LEU A 220 -11.68 -34.37 5.33
CA LEU A 220 -12.49 -35.26 6.19
C LEU A 220 -13.04 -36.42 5.39
#